data_874ef65646f0f392cc176ce122df3e03
#
_entry.id   874ef65646f0f392cc176ce122df3e03
#
_cell.length_a   1.000
_cell.length_b   1.000
_cell.length_c   1.000
_cell.angle_alpha   90.00
_cell.angle_beta   90.00
_cell.angle_gamma   90.00
#
_symmetry.space_group_name_H-M   'P 1'
#
loop_
_entity.id
_entity.type
_entity.pdbx_description
1 polymer ?
#
loop_
_entity_poly.entity_id
_entity_poly.type
_entity_poly.pdbx_seq_one_letter_code
_entity_poly.pdbx_strand_id
1 'polypeptide(L)'
;MEQTKKRILTFCVACIFFLILIFVLIHPDQADSTEPISKTAFKLNTVVTLKIYDSKDETLLDDALAICDKYENIFSRTKESSELYKLNHKTLPQNDGAFTVSSDFADLVSKGLYYSRLSGGGFDITIEPISSMWDFVSDEKIVPDDAALKNALPLVNYENVTLEGDQIRFAKDGMGLDFGAIAKGYIADQIKEFLISKGVESAIIDLGGNTLCIGEKPDGSPFHIGIQKPFAERSETIAALEINDKSVVSSGIYERYFEKDGNFYHHILNPKSGYPYDNSLISVTIISDKSVDGDGLSTTCFALGLEKGMELINSLPDVQAVFITDDYQLHYSDHFNDELTVIDVN
;
A
#
# COMPACT_ATOMS: atom_id res chain seq x y z
N MET A 1 -59.20 3.80 -48.77
CA MET A 1 -58.75 3.01 -47.61
C MET A 1 -57.22 2.87 -47.57
N GLU A 2 -56.54 2.64 -48.69
CA GLU A 2 -55.08 2.50 -48.74
C GLU A 2 -54.29 3.79 -48.50
N GLN A 3 -54.73 4.93 -49.00
CA GLN A 3 -54.12 6.24 -48.75
C GLN A 3 -54.18 6.68 -47.29
N THR A 4 -55.28 6.33 -46.61
CA THR A 4 -55.45 6.66 -45.17
C THR A 4 -54.50 5.80 -44.30
N LYS A 5 -54.30 4.52 -44.63
CA LYS A 5 -53.35 3.65 -43.96
C LYS A 5 -51.90 4.12 -44.14
N LYS A 6 -51.51 4.58 -45.34
CA LYS A 6 -50.18 5.17 -45.59
C LYS A 6 -49.93 6.42 -44.79
N ARG A 7 -50.90 7.33 -44.69
CA ARG A 7 -50.80 8.57 -43.89
C ARG A 7 -50.64 8.29 -42.39
N ILE A 8 -51.41 7.30 -41.87
CA ILE A 8 -51.31 6.90 -40.46
C ILE A 8 -49.93 6.29 -40.18
N LEU A 9 -49.42 5.40 -41.08
CA LEU A 9 -48.11 4.82 -40.93
C LEU A 9 -46.99 5.86 -40.95
N THR A 10 -47.04 6.85 -41.87
CA THR A 10 -46.06 7.94 -41.94
C THR A 10 -46.09 8.80 -40.68
N PHE A 11 -47.29 9.09 -40.12
CA PHE A 11 -47.42 9.84 -38.88
C PHE A 11 -46.86 9.09 -37.67
N CYS A 12 -47.13 7.78 -37.56
CA CYS A 12 -46.53 6.94 -36.48
C CYS A 12 -45.00 6.87 -36.56
N VAL A 13 -44.45 6.75 -37.76
CA VAL A 13 -42.98 6.75 -37.96
C VAL A 13 -42.38 8.10 -37.57
N ALA A 14 -43.03 9.21 -37.94
CA ALA A 14 -42.60 10.55 -37.55
C ALA A 14 -42.66 10.76 -36.03
N CYS A 15 -43.67 10.26 -35.33
CA CYS A 15 -43.79 10.32 -33.89
C CYS A 15 -42.73 9.50 -33.18
N ILE A 16 -42.42 8.30 -33.68
CA ILE A 16 -41.33 7.45 -33.16
C ILE A 16 -39.96 8.14 -33.33
N PHE A 17 -39.70 8.72 -34.51
CA PHE A 17 -38.48 9.49 -34.75
C PHE A 17 -38.36 10.71 -33.80
N PHE A 18 -39.47 11.42 -33.57
CA PHE A 18 -39.52 12.56 -32.66
C PHE A 18 -39.29 12.14 -31.20
N LEU A 19 -39.86 11.00 -30.78
CA LEU A 19 -39.62 10.43 -29.45
C LEU A 19 -38.16 9.96 -29.25
N ILE A 20 -37.55 9.36 -30.27
CA ILE A 20 -36.13 8.98 -30.27
C ILE A 20 -35.27 10.23 -30.24
N LEU A 21 -35.61 11.29 -30.98
CA LEU A 21 -34.89 12.56 -31.00
C LEU A 21 -34.99 13.26 -29.63
N ILE A 22 -36.16 13.24 -28.99
CA ILE A 22 -36.37 13.76 -27.64
C ILE A 22 -35.58 12.92 -26.61
N PHE A 23 -35.59 11.60 -26.76
CA PHE A 23 -34.81 10.71 -25.88
C PHE A 23 -33.32 10.98 -25.98
N VAL A 24 -32.77 11.19 -27.19
CA VAL A 24 -31.37 11.57 -27.44
C VAL A 24 -31.06 12.98 -26.93
N LEU A 25 -32.03 13.93 -27.02
CA LEU A 25 -31.86 15.30 -26.51
C LEU A 25 -31.99 15.43 -24.99
N ILE A 26 -32.74 14.52 -24.35
CA ILE A 26 -32.95 14.48 -22.89
C ILE A 26 -31.87 13.63 -22.20
N HIS A 27 -31.30 12.68 -22.95
CA HIS A 27 -30.12 11.94 -22.59
C HIS A 27 -29.02 12.33 -23.61
N PRO A 28 -28.44 13.56 -23.49
CA PRO A 28 -27.19 13.75 -24.17
C PRO A 28 -26.29 12.64 -23.65
N ASP A 29 -25.68 11.87 -24.56
CA ASP A 29 -24.53 11.06 -24.19
C ASP A 29 -23.64 11.98 -23.35
N GLN A 30 -23.68 11.82 -22.03
CA GLN A 30 -22.58 12.25 -21.20
C GLN A 30 -21.42 11.32 -21.58
N ALA A 31 -20.85 11.59 -22.74
CA ALA A 31 -19.42 11.40 -22.92
C ALA A 31 -18.77 12.44 -21.99
N ASP A 32 -19.02 12.29 -20.69
CA ASP A 32 -18.27 12.97 -19.66
C ASP A 32 -16.83 12.52 -19.86
N SER A 33 -15.95 13.45 -20.05
CA SER A 33 -14.54 13.16 -20.31
C SER A 33 -14.09 12.15 -19.25
N THR A 34 -13.78 10.94 -19.67
CA THR A 34 -13.35 9.81 -18.84
C THR A 34 -11.99 10.06 -18.19
N GLU A 35 -11.43 11.25 -18.41
CA GLU A 35 -10.18 11.65 -17.78
C GLU A 35 -10.40 11.94 -16.29
N PRO A 36 -9.67 11.24 -15.41
CA PRO A 36 -9.76 11.47 -13.98
C PRO A 36 -9.20 12.85 -13.61
N ILE A 37 -9.74 13.45 -12.54
CA ILE A 37 -8.98 14.47 -11.83
C ILE A 37 -7.82 13.78 -11.12
N SER A 38 -6.64 14.42 -11.13
CA SER A 38 -5.42 13.82 -10.61
C SER A 38 -4.53 14.83 -9.91
N LYS A 39 -3.91 14.41 -8.81
CA LYS A 39 -2.92 15.22 -8.10
C LYS A 39 -1.75 14.38 -7.66
N THR A 40 -0.54 14.89 -7.89
CA THR A 40 0.72 14.27 -7.46
C THR A 40 1.44 15.20 -6.50
N ALA A 41 1.94 14.65 -5.39
CA ALA A 41 2.70 15.37 -4.38
C ALA A 41 3.82 14.48 -3.81
N PHE A 42 4.88 15.10 -3.27
CA PHE A 42 5.88 14.39 -2.49
C PHE A 42 5.44 14.39 -1.02
N LYS A 43 5.05 13.23 -0.50
CA LYS A 43 4.57 12.99 0.86
C LYS A 43 5.10 11.65 1.36
N LEU A 44 5.16 11.44 2.67
CA LEU A 44 5.56 10.15 3.26
C LEU A 44 6.92 9.65 2.73
N ASN A 45 7.80 10.58 2.39
CA ASN A 45 9.11 10.31 1.76
C ASN A 45 9.03 9.53 0.43
N THR A 46 7.95 9.74 -0.34
CA THR A 46 7.72 9.13 -1.65
C THR A 46 6.86 10.03 -2.54
N VAL A 47 6.65 9.62 -3.78
CA VAL A 47 5.69 10.25 -4.70
C VAL A 47 4.31 9.64 -4.42
N VAL A 48 3.35 10.50 -4.09
CA VAL A 48 1.94 10.13 -3.89
C VAL A 48 1.15 10.64 -5.08
N THR A 49 0.34 9.77 -5.71
CA THR A 49 -0.55 10.13 -6.81
C THR A 49 -1.97 9.68 -6.50
N LEU A 50 -2.91 10.60 -6.56
CA LEU A 50 -4.34 10.33 -6.40
C LEU A 50 -5.05 10.61 -7.71
N LYS A 51 -5.97 9.71 -8.11
CA LYS A 51 -6.82 9.85 -9.29
C LYS A 51 -8.26 9.51 -8.92
N ILE A 52 -9.20 10.41 -9.22
CA ILE A 52 -10.64 10.19 -9.02
C ILE A 52 -11.32 10.28 -10.40
N TYR A 53 -12.09 9.25 -10.75
CA TYR A 53 -12.67 9.10 -12.09
C TYR A 53 -14.12 9.56 -12.19
N ASP A 54 -14.86 9.56 -11.08
CA ASP A 54 -16.30 9.81 -10.99
C ASP A 54 -16.65 11.15 -10.34
N SER A 55 -15.66 12.01 -10.08
CA SER A 55 -15.86 13.37 -9.56
C SER A 55 -14.99 14.38 -10.29
N LYS A 56 -15.48 15.65 -10.30
CA LYS A 56 -14.71 16.83 -10.80
C LYS A 56 -14.31 17.76 -9.66
N ASP A 57 -14.62 17.41 -8.41
CA ASP A 57 -14.27 18.21 -7.24
C ASP A 57 -12.79 17.98 -6.83
N GLU A 58 -11.92 18.88 -7.29
CA GLU A 58 -10.49 18.84 -6.99
C GLU A 58 -10.19 19.00 -5.48
N THR A 59 -11.12 19.54 -4.68
CA THR A 59 -10.90 19.69 -3.24
C THR A 59 -10.76 18.35 -2.54
N LEU A 60 -11.38 17.29 -3.08
CA LEU A 60 -11.23 15.93 -2.58
C LEU A 60 -9.79 15.43 -2.63
N LEU A 61 -9.03 15.83 -3.66
CA LEU A 61 -7.62 15.47 -3.78
C LEU A 61 -6.77 16.19 -2.72
N ASP A 62 -7.09 17.47 -2.43
CA ASP A 62 -6.39 18.23 -1.39
C ASP A 62 -6.67 17.68 0.00
N ASP A 63 -7.93 17.39 0.29
CA ASP A 63 -8.35 16.80 1.56
C ASP A 63 -7.72 15.40 1.77
N ALA A 64 -7.65 14.58 0.71
CA ALA A 64 -7.00 13.27 0.75
C ALA A 64 -5.47 13.39 0.97
N LEU A 65 -4.80 14.36 0.35
CA LEU A 65 -3.39 14.66 0.61
C LEU A 65 -3.16 15.18 2.03
N ALA A 66 -4.11 15.91 2.62
CA ALA A 66 -4.05 16.35 4.02
C ALA A 66 -4.11 15.16 5.00
N ILE A 67 -4.75 14.05 4.62
CA ILE A 67 -4.71 12.79 5.40
C ILE A 67 -3.27 12.25 5.46
N CYS A 68 -2.51 12.30 4.36
CA CYS A 68 -1.08 11.96 4.39
C CYS A 68 -0.32 12.83 5.41
N ASP A 69 -0.56 14.14 5.43
CA ASP A 69 0.10 15.05 6.39
C ASP A 69 -0.29 14.75 7.84
N LYS A 70 -1.57 14.42 8.09
CA LYS A 70 -2.05 13.99 9.40
C LYS A 70 -1.24 12.79 9.89
N TYR A 71 -1.17 11.74 9.09
CA TYR A 71 -0.52 10.49 9.49
C TYR A 71 1.01 10.58 9.49
N GLU A 72 1.62 11.43 8.66
CA GLU A 72 3.04 11.72 8.77
C GLU A 72 3.38 12.35 10.13
N ASN A 73 2.50 13.22 10.67
CA ASN A 73 2.65 13.77 12.03
C ASN A 73 2.45 12.72 13.16
N ILE A 74 1.86 11.57 12.84
CA ILE A 74 1.69 10.47 13.79
C ILE A 74 2.80 9.43 13.61
N PHE A 75 3.07 8.97 12.39
CA PHE A 75 3.86 7.78 12.12
C PHE A 75 5.29 8.02 11.62
N SER A 76 5.71 9.27 11.38
CA SER A 76 7.07 9.53 10.91
C SER A 76 8.11 9.27 12.00
N ARG A 77 9.11 8.45 11.69
CA ARG A 77 10.25 8.18 12.54
C ARG A 77 11.25 9.35 12.60
N THR A 78 11.28 10.18 11.55
CA THR A 78 12.30 11.23 11.38
C THR A 78 11.80 12.65 11.63
N LYS A 79 10.48 12.86 11.67
CA LYS A 79 9.88 14.18 11.91
C LYS A 79 9.78 14.42 13.43
N GLU A 80 10.57 15.33 13.98
CA GLU A 80 10.64 15.60 15.42
C GLU A 80 9.29 15.89 16.08
N SER A 81 8.37 16.51 15.35
CA SER A 81 7.03 16.81 15.84
C SER A 81 6.11 15.62 15.92
N SER A 82 6.42 14.51 15.24
CA SER A 82 5.55 13.32 15.14
C SER A 82 5.44 12.58 16.46
N GLU A 83 4.35 11.84 16.59
CA GLU A 83 4.10 11.02 17.78
C GLU A 83 5.09 9.86 17.90
N LEU A 84 5.41 9.18 16.79
CA LEU A 84 6.37 8.09 16.73
C LEU A 84 7.79 8.56 17.10
N TYR A 85 8.24 9.70 16.57
CA TYR A 85 9.53 10.27 16.93
C TYR A 85 9.60 10.52 18.45
N LYS A 86 8.56 11.15 19.02
CA LYS A 86 8.49 11.44 20.46
C LYS A 86 8.45 10.17 21.31
N LEU A 87 7.73 9.12 20.86
CA LEU A 87 7.74 7.83 21.53
C LEU A 87 9.15 7.23 21.58
N ASN A 88 9.82 7.16 20.40
CA ASN A 88 11.16 6.58 20.28
C ASN A 88 12.20 7.35 21.11
N HIS A 89 12.08 8.68 21.17
CA HIS A 89 12.95 9.55 21.98
C HIS A 89 12.49 9.72 23.45
N LYS A 90 11.43 8.98 23.88
CA LYS A 90 10.91 8.98 25.25
C LYS A 90 10.45 10.35 25.75
N THR A 91 9.96 11.21 24.83
CA THR A 91 9.47 12.56 25.13
C THR A 91 7.95 12.68 25.22
N LEU A 92 7.21 11.58 24.91
CA LEU A 92 5.78 11.51 25.18
C LEU A 92 5.49 11.47 26.68
N PRO A 93 4.30 11.96 27.11
CA PRO A 93 3.86 11.81 28.50
C PRO A 93 3.85 10.32 28.92
N GLN A 94 4.35 10.07 30.11
CA GLN A 94 4.37 8.73 30.72
C GLN A 94 3.57 8.73 32.02
N ASN A 95 2.85 7.62 32.23
CA ASN A 95 2.24 7.32 33.50
C ASN A 95 2.61 5.89 33.89
N ASP A 96 3.29 5.73 35.04
CA ASP A 96 3.77 4.44 35.55
C ASP A 96 4.51 3.61 34.47
N GLY A 97 5.39 4.26 33.70
CA GLY A 97 6.22 3.65 32.68
C GLY A 97 5.47 3.30 31.37
N ALA A 98 4.18 3.67 31.23
CA ALA A 98 3.43 3.56 29.99
C ALA A 98 3.37 4.91 29.28
N PHE A 99 3.52 4.89 27.95
CA PHE A 99 3.32 6.06 27.09
C PHE A 99 1.88 6.11 26.63
N THR A 100 1.23 7.28 26.73
CA THR A 100 -0.09 7.50 26.14
C THR A 100 0.06 7.93 24.70
N VAL A 101 -0.64 7.24 23.79
CA VAL A 101 -0.62 7.49 22.36
C VAL A 101 -2.02 7.74 21.80
N SER A 102 -2.11 8.30 20.60
CA SER A 102 -3.40 8.49 19.91
C SER A 102 -4.03 7.15 19.53
N SER A 103 -5.36 7.14 19.32
CA SER A 103 -6.09 5.95 18.90
C SER A 103 -5.59 5.39 17.56
N ASP A 104 -5.30 6.28 16.59
CA ASP A 104 -4.75 5.88 15.29
C ASP A 104 -3.37 5.23 15.44
N PHE A 105 -2.55 5.73 16.36
CA PHE A 105 -1.25 5.14 16.68
C PHE A 105 -1.40 3.76 17.32
N ALA A 106 -2.27 3.62 18.32
CA ALA A 106 -2.54 2.35 18.98
C ALA A 106 -3.09 1.29 18.00
N ASP A 107 -3.98 1.67 17.08
CA ASP A 107 -4.50 0.77 16.05
C ASP A 107 -3.39 0.25 15.14
N LEU A 108 -2.50 1.15 14.65
CA LEU A 108 -1.37 0.71 13.81
C LEU A 108 -0.39 -0.18 14.57
N VAL A 109 -0.11 0.11 15.86
CA VAL A 109 0.71 -0.77 16.73
C VAL A 109 0.06 -2.14 16.85
N SER A 110 -1.25 -2.22 17.07
CA SER A 110 -1.98 -3.49 17.16
C SER A 110 -1.83 -4.33 15.90
N LYS A 111 -1.98 -3.70 14.73
CA LYS A 111 -1.78 -4.35 13.41
C LYS A 111 -0.32 -4.78 13.22
N GLY A 112 0.63 -3.93 13.55
CA GLY A 112 2.06 -4.27 13.47
C GLY A 112 2.45 -5.44 14.37
N LEU A 113 1.93 -5.50 15.60
CA LEU A 113 2.13 -6.63 16.51
C LEU A 113 1.46 -7.92 15.97
N TYR A 114 0.34 -7.80 15.26
CA TYR A 114 -0.28 -8.94 14.58
C TYR A 114 0.66 -9.55 13.53
N TYR A 115 1.24 -8.74 12.62
CA TYR A 115 2.18 -9.24 11.61
C TYR A 115 3.51 -9.69 12.20
N SER A 116 3.96 -9.06 13.29
CA SER A 116 5.14 -9.52 14.02
C SER A 116 4.95 -10.94 14.56
N ARG A 117 3.78 -11.23 15.13
CA ARG A 117 3.43 -12.60 15.57
C ARG A 117 3.27 -13.56 14.41
N LEU A 118 2.58 -13.14 13.34
CA LEU A 118 2.30 -13.97 12.17
C LEU A 118 3.59 -14.44 11.48
N SER A 119 4.62 -13.58 11.43
CA SER A 119 5.92 -13.89 10.84
C SER A 119 6.89 -14.60 11.81
N GLY A 120 6.50 -14.81 13.09
CA GLY A 120 7.43 -15.28 14.11
C GLY A 120 8.62 -14.35 14.35
N GLY A 121 8.38 -13.02 14.23
CA GLY A 121 9.37 -11.98 14.37
C GLY A 121 10.25 -11.75 13.14
N GLY A 122 9.88 -12.28 11.99
CA GLY A 122 10.53 -11.96 10.71
C GLY A 122 10.17 -10.54 10.24
N PHE A 123 8.92 -10.16 10.36
CA PHE A 123 8.47 -8.77 10.41
C PHE A 123 8.43 -8.37 11.90
N ASP A 124 9.08 -7.29 12.30
CA ASP A 124 9.05 -6.83 13.69
C ASP A 124 9.02 -5.31 13.75
N ILE A 125 7.92 -4.75 14.27
CA ILE A 125 7.75 -3.30 14.39
C ILE A 125 8.70 -2.66 15.41
N THR A 126 9.43 -3.45 16.21
CA THR A 126 10.46 -2.94 17.14
C THR A 126 11.83 -2.82 16.49
N ILE A 127 11.94 -2.93 15.17
CA ILE A 127 13.20 -2.87 14.40
C ILE A 127 13.91 -1.51 14.48
N GLU A 128 13.30 -0.47 15.04
CA GLU A 128 13.81 0.90 15.05
C GLU A 128 15.25 1.01 15.54
N PRO A 129 15.70 0.37 16.64
CA PRO A 129 17.09 0.46 17.10
C PRO A 129 18.13 0.01 16.07
N ILE A 130 17.71 -0.83 15.12
CA ILE A 130 18.54 -1.31 14.01
C ILE A 130 18.31 -0.45 12.78
N SER A 131 17.05 -0.24 12.36
CA SER A 131 16.73 0.49 11.11
C SER A 131 17.22 1.94 11.14
N SER A 132 17.34 2.55 12.31
CA SER A 132 17.88 3.91 12.47
C SER A 132 19.39 4.01 12.23
N MET A 133 20.12 2.90 12.25
CA MET A 133 21.56 2.86 11.98
C MET A 133 21.89 2.78 10.49
N TRP A 134 20.94 2.34 9.69
CA TRP A 134 21.09 2.22 8.23
C TRP A 134 20.67 3.51 7.53
N ASP A 135 21.38 3.86 6.46
CA ASP A 135 20.96 4.93 5.56
C ASP A 135 20.90 4.43 4.12
N PHE A 136 19.67 4.23 3.63
CA PHE A 136 19.39 3.80 2.26
C PHE A 136 18.96 4.97 1.34
N VAL A 137 18.91 6.19 1.86
CA VAL A 137 18.29 7.34 1.16
C VAL A 137 19.32 8.42 0.83
N SER A 138 20.22 8.74 1.76
CA SER A 138 21.23 9.77 1.52
C SER A 138 22.42 9.24 0.68
N ASP A 139 23.24 10.15 0.21
CA ASP A 139 24.48 9.80 -0.53
C ASP A 139 25.55 9.16 0.35
N GLU A 140 25.41 9.20 1.68
CA GLU A 140 26.40 8.67 2.64
C GLU A 140 26.45 7.14 2.65
N LYS A 141 25.34 6.46 2.37
CA LYS A 141 25.23 4.99 2.28
C LYS A 141 25.88 4.30 3.48
N ILE A 142 25.21 4.41 4.64
CA ILE A 142 25.78 3.95 5.91
C ILE A 142 25.50 2.46 6.09
N VAL A 143 26.58 1.68 6.26
CA VAL A 143 26.54 0.32 6.79
C VAL A 143 26.93 0.42 8.26
N PRO A 144 26.08 -0.03 9.19
CA PRO A 144 26.36 0.05 10.64
C PRO A 144 27.57 -0.80 11.04
N ASP A 145 28.22 -0.39 12.13
CA ASP A 145 29.26 -1.19 12.76
C ASP A 145 28.68 -2.46 13.40
N ASP A 146 29.35 -3.60 13.23
CA ASP A 146 28.92 -4.91 13.74
C ASP A 146 28.71 -4.92 15.26
N ALA A 147 29.54 -4.22 16.02
CA ALA A 147 29.40 -4.16 17.47
C ALA A 147 28.19 -3.32 17.87
N ALA A 148 27.89 -2.25 17.12
CA ALA A 148 26.68 -1.45 17.32
C ALA A 148 25.42 -2.28 17.03
N LEU A 149 25.39 -3.01 15.91
CA LEU A 149 24.27 -3.92 15.59
C LEU A 149 24.07 -4.98 16.68
N LYS A 150 25.14 -5.66 17.13
CA LYS A 150 25.07 -6.66 18.20
C LYS A 150 24.53 -6.11 19.51
N ASN A 151 24.81 -4.85 19.83
CA ASN A 151 24.28 -4.19 21.02
C ASN A 151 22.80 -3.82 20.87
N ALA A 152 22.33 -3.53 19.65
CA ALA A 152 20.95 -3.15 19.39
C ALA A 152 20.01 -4.37 19.23
N LEU A 153 20.50 -5.50 18.71
CA LEU A 153 19.72 -6.72 18.49
C LEU A 153 18.84 -7.15 19.68
N PRO A 154 19.33 -7.14 20.95
CA PRO A 154 18.50 -7.52 22.11
C PRO A 154 17.32 -6.57 22.39
N LEU A 155 17.26 -5.40 21.74
CA LEU A 155 16.18 -4.42 21.85
C LEU A 155 15.07 -4.67 20.83
N VAL A 156 15.30 -5.54 19.84
CA VAL A 156 14.32 -5.90 18.82
C VAL A 156 13.63 -7.20 19.21
N ASN A 157 12.42 -7.09 19.71
CA ASN A 157 11.52 -8.19 20.01
C ASN A 157 10.13 -7.64 20.32
N TYR A 158 9.19 -7.87 19.42
CA TYR A 158 7.79 -7.44 19.55
C TYR A 158 7.09 -7.98 20.82
N GLU A 159 7.53 -9.14 21.36
CA GLU A 159 6.99 -9.71 22.60
C GLU A 159 7.26 -8.83 23.83
N ASN A 160 8.23 -7.92 23.72
CA ASN A 160 8.57 -6.96 24.77
C ASN A 160 7.75 -5.65 24.68
N VAL A 161 6.74 -5.60 23.82
CA VAL A 161 5.80 -4.48 23.70
C VAL A 161 4.45 -4.90 24.24
N THR A 162 3.92 -4.15 25.20
CA THR A 162 2.56 -4.31 25.69
C THR A 162 1.73 -3.11 25.23
N LEU A 163 0.57 -3.40 24.63
CA LEU A 163 -0.43 -2.41 24.24
C LEU A 163 -1.72 -2.69 25.01
N GLU A 164 -2.16 -1.76 25.85
CA GLU A 164 -3.42 -1.81 26.60
C GLU A 164 -4.22 -0.53 26.35
N GLY A 165 -5.22 -0.62 25.48
CA GLY A 165 -5.95 0.54 24.99
C GLY A 165 -5.01 1.49 24.23
N ASP A 166 -4.81 2.69 24.76
CA ASP A 166 -3.90 3.71 24.24
C ASP A 166 -2.55 3.79 24.99
N GLN A 167 -2.26 2.80 25.83
CA GLN A 167 -1.05 2.75 26.65
C GLN A 167 -0.04 1.75 26.07
N ILE A 168 1.17 2.23 25.77
CA ILE A 168 2.30 1.41 25.29
C ILE A 168 3.37 1.31 26.37
N ARG A 169 3.82 0.09 26.65
CA ARG A 169 4.97 -0.22 27.49
C ARG A 169 6.04 -0.97 26.73
N PHE A 170 7.27 -0.62 26.96
CA PHE A 170 8.44 -1.39 26.54
C PHE A 170 9.05 -2.11 27.75
N ALA A 171 9.36 -3.39 27.57
CA ALA A 171 10.00 -4.16 28.64
C ALA A 171 11.48 -3.81 28.86
N LYS A 172 12.10 -3.10 27.92
CA LYS A 172 13.51 -2.69 27.99
C LYS A 172 13.67 -1.23 27.56
N ASP A 173 14.58 -0.53 28.23
CA ASP A 173 15.02 0.79 27.78
C ASP A 173 15.76 0.67 26.44
N GLY A 174 15.64 1.69 25.60
CA GLY A 174 16.27 1.72 24.28
C GLY A 174 15.44 1.05 23.16
N MET A 175 14.33 0.40 23.47
CA MET A 175 13.40 -0.07 22.44
C MET A 175 12.71 1.09 21.74
N GLY A 176 12.41 0.92 20.46
CA GLY A 176 11.68 1.86 19.62
C GLY A 176 10.79 1.13 18.62
N LEU A 177 9.94 1.87 17.90
CA LEU A 177 9.06 1.34 16.86
C LEU A 177 9.42 1.95 15.51
N ASP A 178 9.22 1.18 14.45
CA ASP A 178 9.31 1.60 13.05
C ASP A 178 8.11 1.06 12.28
N PHE A 179 7.36 1.95 11.64
CA PHE A 179 6.17 1.61 10.85
C PHE A 179 6.41 1.65 9.34
N GLY A 180 7.66 1.73 8.89
CA GLY A 180 8.00 1.86 7.47
C GLY A 180 7.42 0.77 6.57
N ALA A 181 7.19 -0.42 7.14
CA ALA A 181 6.67 -1.58 6.43
C ALA A 181 5.14 -1.76 6.56
N ILE A 182 4.39 -0.81 7.13
CA ILE A 182 2.93 -0.96 7.32
C ILE A 182 2.15 0.36 7.26
N ALA A 183 2.82 1.51 7.44
CA ALA A 183 2.14 2.79 7.58
C ALA A 183 1.49 3.25 6.27
N LYS A 184 2.08 2.99 5.11
CA LYS A 184 1.52 3.44 3.81
C LYS A 184 0.20 2.74 3.52
N GLY A 185 0.11 1.44 3.75
CA GLY A 185 -1.13 0.68 3.60
C GLY A 185 -2.22 1.18 4.52
N TYR A 186 -1.90 1.44 5.77
CA TYR A 186 -2.85 2.04 6.71
C TYR A 186 -3.36 3.40 6.23
N ILE A 187 -2.47 4.26 5.75
CA ILE A 187 -2.84 5.59 5.23
C ILE A 187 -3.70 5.48 3.97
N ALA A 188 -3.38 4.54 3.06
CA ALA A 188 -4.18 4.29 1.87
C ALA A 188 -5.62 3.88 2.23
N ASP A 189 -5.79 2.99 3.22
CA ASP A 189 -7.11 2.59 3.71
C ASP A 189 -7.88 3.79 4.29
N GLN A 190 -7.22 4.67 5.04
CA GLN A 190 -7.85 5.88 5.58
C GLN A 190 -8.26 6.88 4.49
N ILE A 191 -7.48 7.01 3.42
CA ILE A 191 -7.84 7.81 2.25
C ILE A 191 -9.03 7.17 1.53
N LYS A 192 -9.07 5.84 1.35
CA LYS A 192 -10.20 5.12 0.77
C LYS A 192 -11.48 5.37 1.56
N GLU A 193 -11.44 5.20 2.88
CA GLU A 193 -12.60 5.46 3.75
C GLU A 193 -13.11 6.92 3.62
N PHE A 194 -12.20 7.88 3.59
CA PHE A 194 -12.54 9.29 3.38
C PHE A 194 -13.22 9.49 2.03
N LEU A 195 -12.63 9.04 0.92
CA LEU A 195 -13.16 9.24 -0.42
C LEU A 195 -14.54 8.58 -0.59
N ILE A 196 -14.73 7.36 -0.09
CA ILE A 196 -16.03 6.67 -0.06
C ILE A 196 -17.06 7.47 0.75
N SER A 197 -16.67 8.05 1.89
CA SER A 197 -17.57 8.90 2.70
C SER A 197 -18.03 10.16 1.98
N LYS A 198 -17.30 10.57 0.93
CA LYS A 198 -17.64 11.70 0.04
C LYS A 198 -18.39 11.29 -1.22
N GLY A 199 -18.73 10.01 -1.35
CA GLY A 199 -19.47 9.46 -2.48
C GLY A 199 -18.62 9.11 -3.69
N VAL A 200 -17.29 8.99 -3.54
CA VAL A 200 -16.39 8.50 -4.60
C VAL A 200 -16.52 6.99 -4.67
N GLU A 201 -16.81 6.48 -5.87
CA GLU A 201 -16.97 5.06 -6.18
C GLU A 201 -15.88 4.54 -7.14
N SER A 202 -15.06 5.45 -7.74
CA SER A 202 -14.04 5.10 -8.72
C SER A 202 -12.78 5.95 -8.54
N ALA A 203 -11.70 5.34 -7.99
CA ALA A 203 -10.44 6.04 -7.74
C ALA A 203 -9.23 5.11 -7.69
N ILE A 204 -8.03 5.68 -7.87
CA ILE A 204 -6.73 5.06 -7.60
C ILE A 204 -5.98 5.93 -6.59
N ILE A 205 -5.50 5.30 -5.53
CA ILE A 205 -4.63 5.85 -4.49
C ILE A 205 -3.27 5.15 -4.64
N ASP A 206 -2.22 5.88 -5.05
CA ASP A 206 -0.86 5.35 -5.16
C ASP A 206 0.06 6.10 -4.17
N LEU A 207 0.58 5.39 -3.20
CA LEU A 207 1.51 5.87 -2.18
C LEU A 207 2.92 5.30 -2.42
N GLY A 208 3.46 5.56 -3.63
CA GLY A 208 4.81 5.15 -3.98
C GLY A 208 4.98 3.63 -4.12
N GLY A 209 4.15 3.02 -4.96
CA GLY A 209 4.15 1.59 -5.24
C GLY A 209 3.24 0.77 -4.31
N ASN A 210 2.59 1.41 -3.32
CA ASN A 210 1.44 0.87 -2.62
C ASN A 210 0.19 1.44 -3.31
N THR A 211 -0.48 0.63 -4.13
CA THR A 211 -1.63 1.05 -4.96
C THR A 211 -2.91 0.45 -4.40
N LEU A 212 -3.91 1.30 -4.14
CA LEU A 212 -5.25 0.89 -3.71
C LEU A 212 -6.29 1.44 -4.68
N CYS A 213 -7.13 0.56 -5.22
CA CYS A 213 -8.26 0.92 -6.07
C CYS A 213 -9.55 1.02 -5.27
N ILE A 214 -10.41 1.95 -5.65
CA ILE A 214 -11.80 2.05 -5.20
C ILE A 214 -12.68 1.68 -6.39
N GLY A 215 -13.50 0.63 -6.25
CA GLY A 215 -14.42 0.15 -7.27
C GLY A 215 -13.73 -0.24 -8.58
N GLU A 216 -14.36 0.14 -9.68
CA GLU A 216 -13.92 -0.07 -11.07
C GLU A 216 -13.98 1.27 -11.83
N LYS A 217 -13.50 1.31 -13.08
CA LYS A 217 -13.64 2.52 -13.90
C LYS A 217 -15.12 2.82 -14.20
N PRO A 218 -15.49 4.08 -14.51
CA PRO A 218 -16.87 4.47 -14.76
C PRO A 218 -17.54 3.73 -15.95
N ASP A 219 -16.75 3.15 -16.85
CA ASP A 219 -17.22 2.33 -17.96
C ASP A 219 -17.42 0.84 -17.58
N GLY A 220 -17.22 0.47 -16.32
CA GLY A 220 -17.32 -0.90 -15.81
C GLY A 220 -16.09 -1.77 -16.10
N SER A 221 -15.03 -1.21 -16.67
CA SER A 221 -13.79 -1.97 -16.91
C SER A 221 -12.88 -1.92 -15.68
N PRO A 222 -12.04 -2.97 -15.46
CA PRO A 222 -11.09 -2.99 -14.36
C PRO A 222 -9.98 -1.94 -14.52
N PHE A 223 -9.33 -1.61 -13.41
CA PHE A 223 -8.07 -0.90 -13.43
C PHE A 223 -6.94 -1.85 -13.84
N HIS A 224 -5.97 -1.34 -14.59
CA HIS A 224 -4.77 -2.09 -14.94
C HIS A 224 -3.62 -1.61 -14.05
N ILE A 225 -3.19 -2.46 -13.12
CA ILE A 225 -2.12 -2.16 -12.18
C ILE A 225 -0.89 -2.97 -12.55
N GLY A 226 0.21 -2.26 -12.89
CA GLY A 226 1.48 -2.88 -13.25
C GLY A 226 2.28 -3.35 -12.02
N ILE A 227 2.86 -4.53 -12.09
CA ILE A 227 3.92 -4.98 -11.18
C ILE A 227 5.24 -4.53 -11.79
N GLN A 228 5.97 -3.68 -11.08
CA GLN A 228 7.24 -3.10 -11.55
C GLN A 228 8.27 -4.21 -11.84
N LYS A 229 8.94 -4.09 -12.96
CA LYS A 229 10.09 -4.93 -13.28
C LYS A 229 11.24 -4.59 -12.33
N PRO A 230 11.79 -5.59 -11.61
CA PRO A 230 12.89 -5.37 -10.68
C PRO A 230 14.09 -4.65 -11.32
N PHE A 231 14.64 -3.67 -10.62
CA PHE A 231 15.81 -2.87 -11.03
C PHE A 231 15.67 -2.08 -12.34
N ALA A 232 14.46 -2.01 -12.90
CA ALA A 232 14.15 -1.23 -14.10
C ALA A 232 13.51 0.13 -13.73
N GLU A 233 13.28 0.97 -14.75
CA GLU A 233 12.55 2.22 -14.57
C GLU A 233 11.14 1.94 -14.02
N ARG A 234 10.60 2.86 -13.20
CA ARG A 234 9.28 2.69 -12.56
C ARG A 234 8.12 2.44 -13.53
N SER A 235 8.26 2.87 -14.78
CA SER A 235 7.29 2.67 -15.84
C SER A 235 7.39 1.29 -16.51
N GLU A 236 8.47 0.56 -16.29
CA GLU A 236 8.64 -0.79 -16.83
C GLU A 236 7.98 -1.82 -15.91
N THR A 237 7.11 -2.63 -16.49
CA THR A 237 6.38 -3.68 -15.76
C THR A 237 6.81 -5.07 -16.22
N ILE A 238 6.78 -6.04 -15.32
CA ILE A 238 7.00 -7.45 -15.61
C ILE A 238 5.67 -8.21 -15.79
N ALA A 239 4.61 -7.68 -15.18
CA ALA A 239 3.24 -8.15 -15.32
C ALA A 239 2.28 -6.98 -15.05
N ALA A 240 1.03 -7.10 -15.50
CA ALA A 240 -0.04 -6.19 -15.10
C ALA A 240 -1.28 -7.00 -14.72
N LEU A 241 -2.05 -6.48 -13.78
CA LEU A 241 -3.22 -7.13 -13.21
C LEU A 241 -4.47 -6.30 -13.51
N GLU A 242 -5.57 -6.97 -13.81
CA GLU A 242 -6.91 -6.38 -13.79
C GLU A 242 -7.42 -6.36 -12.35
N ILE A 243 -7.71 -5.17 -11.83
CA ILE A 243 -8.03 -4.96 -10.42
C ILE A 243 -9.31 -4.16 -10.27
N ASN A 244 -10.22 -4.68 -9.42
CA ASN A 244 -11.42 -3.99 -8.96
C ASN A 244 -11.41 -3.97 -7.43
N ASP A 245 -11.55 -2.79 -6.83
CA ASP A 245 -11.70 -2.55 -5.39
C ASP A 245 -10.68 -3.24 -4.48
N LYS A 246 -9.47 -3.54 -4.98
CA LYS A 246 -8.40 -4.19 -4.23
C LYS A 246 -7.13 -3.34 -4.17
N SER A 247 -6.28 -3.69 -3.24
CA SER A 247 -4.93 -3.17 -3.07
C SER A 247 -3.91 -4.07 -3.75
N VAL A 248 -2.87 -3.47 -4.35
CA VAL A 248 -1.70 -4.14 -4.90
C VAL A 248 -0.47 -3.50 -4.27
N VAL A 249 0.23 -4.25 -3.42
CA VAL A 249 1.37 -3.75 -2.65
C VAL A 249 2.57 -4.65 -2.85
N SER A 250 3.70 -4.04 -3.20
CA SER A 250 4.96 -4.75 -3.40
C SER A 250 6.01 -4.36 -2.36
N SER A 251 6.68 -5.36 -1.80
CA SER A 251 7.93 -5.22 -1.05
C SER A 251 9.06 -5.79 -1.90
N GLY A 252 9.96 -4.93 -2.38
CA GLY A 252 11.04 -5.33 -3.27
C GLY A 252 12.39 -4.73 -2.87
N ILE A 253 13.47 -5.52 -3.05
CA ILE A 253 14.83 -5.10 -2.67
C ILE A 253 15.34 -3.94 -3.53
N TYR A 254 14.75 -3.71 -4.70
CA TYR A 254 15.10 -2.66 -5.66
C TYR A 254 14.50 -1.28 -5.31
N GLU A 255 13.61 -1.18 -4.32
CA GLU A 255 12.98 0.08 -3.93
C GLU A 255 13.97 1.04 -3.26
N ARG A 256 14.78 0.52 -2.33
CA ARG A 256 15.84 1.27 -1.65
C ARG A 256 17.01 0.35 -1.38
N TYR A 257 18.13 0.60 -2.05
CA TYR A 257 19.34 -0.19 -1.92
C TYR A 257 20.57 0.64 -2.27
N PHE A 258 21.71 0.10 -1.92
CA PHE A 258 23.01 0.59 -2.38
C PHE A 258 24.04 -0.54 -2.43
N GLU A 259 25.10 -0.32 -3.19
CA GLU A 259 26.27 -1.18 -3.21
C GLU A 259 27.42 -0.47 -2.50
N LYS A 260 28.13 -1.22 -1.65
CA LYS A 260 29.32 -0.75 -0.94
C LYS A 260 30.31 -1.89 -0.74
N ASP A 261 31.57 -1.67 -1.11
CA ASP A 261 32.66 -2.65 -0.97
C ASP A 261 32.34 -4.03 -1.61
N GLY A 262 31.62 -4.02 -2.75
CA GLY A 262 31.21 -5.22 -3.49
C GLY A 262 30.04 -5.99 -2.88
N ASN A 263 29.40 -5.46 -1.83
CA ASN A 263 28.20 -6.04 -1.23
C ASN A 263 26.97 -5.20 -1.58
N PHE A 264 25.85 -5.89 -1.79
CA PHE A 264 24.54 -5.31 -2.03
C PHE A 264 23.74 -5.23 -0.72
N TYR A 265 23.23 -4.05 -0.40
CA TYR A 265 22.44 -3.80 0.80
C TYR A 265 21.10 -3.18 0.45
N HIS A 266 20.01 -3.73 0.97
CA HIS A 266 18.65 -3.24 0.75
C HIS A 266 17.91 -3.03 2.08
N HIS A 267 16.82 -2.29 2.05
CA HIS A 267 16.12 -1.79 3.23
C HIS A 267 15.25 -2.81 3.97
N ILE A 268 15.02 -4.01 3.42
CA ILE A 268 14.23 -5.05 4.09
C ILE A 268 15.16 -5.81 5.05
N LEU A 269 15.17 -5.35 6.31
CA LEU A 269 16.11 -5.82 7.32
C LEU A 269 15.58 -7.05 8.05
N ASN A 270 16.49 -7.97 8.36
CA ASN A 270 16.22 -9.14 9.18
C ASN A 270 16.39 -8.77 10.67
N PRO A 271 15.33 -8.82 11.49
CA PRO A 271 15.39 -8.47 12.91
C PRO A 271 16.36 -9.33 13.74
N LYS A 272 16.72 -10.53 13.24
CA LYS A 272 17.62 -11.46 13.96
C LYS A 272 19.09 -11.20 13.69
N SER A 273 19.44 -10.64 12.53
CA SER A 273 20.84 -10.34 12.17
C SER A 273 21.16 -8.85 12.19
N GLY A 274 20.15 -7.99 12.00
CA GLY A 274 20.29 -6.55 11.81
C GLY A 274 20.75 -6.17 10.39
N TYR A 275 21.03 -7.13 9.52
CA TYR A 275 21.37 -6.96 8.11
C TYR A 275 20.15 -7.16 7.21
N PRO A 276 20.23 -6.74 5.92
CA PRO A 276 19.23 -7.12 4.92
C PRO A 276 18.97 -8.62 4.89
N TYR A 277 17.76 -9.02 4.55
CA TYR A 277 17.46 -10.42 4.29
C TYR A 277 18.31 -10.93 3.12
N ASP A 278 18.89 -12.12 3.29
CA ASP A 278 19.58 -12.88 2.24
C ASP A 278 18.75 -14.13 1.95
N ASN A 279 17.85 -14.03 1.00
CA ASN A 279 17.03 -15.12 0.49
C ASN A 279 16.87 -14.96 -1.02
N SER A 280 16.31 -15.95 -1.68
CA SER A 280 16.17 -15.95 -3.14
C SER A 280 15.05 -15.04 -3.68
N LEU A 281 14.46 -14.17 -2.87
CA LEU A 281 13.38 -13.28 -3.30
C LEU A 281 13.91 -11.91 -3.71
N ILE A 282 13.45 -11.43 -4.86
CA ILE A 282 13.61 -10.03 -5.28
C ILE A 282 12.42 -9.20 -4.75
N SER A 283 11.20 -9.73 -4.88
CA SER A 283 10.00 -9.03 -4.40
C SER A 283 8.85 -9.98 -4.09
N VAL A 284 7.93 -9.47 -3.28
CA VAL A 284 6.62 -10.07 -3.01
C VAL A 284 5.57 -8.99 -3.23
N THR A 285 4.60 -9.28 -4.10
CA THR A 285 3.42 -8.44 -4.34
C THR A 285 2.21 -9.12 -3.75
N ILE A 286 1.46 -8.40 -2.93
CA ILE A 286 0.22 -8.86 -2.30
C ILE A 286 -0.96 -8.13 -2.92
N ILE A 287 -2.02 -8.89 -3.22
CA ILE A 287 -3.32 -8.38 -3.64
C ILE A 287 -4.31 -8.69 -2.52
N SER A 288 -4.95 -7.67 -1.96
CA SER A 288 -5.81 -7.79 -0.78
C SER A 288 -6.90 -6.71 -0.77
N ASP A 289 -7.95 -6.88 0.05
CA ASP A 289 -9.01 -5.89 0.19
C ASP A 289 -8.56 -4.63 0.94
N LYS A 290 -7.63 -4.80 1.90
CA LYS A 290 -7.05 -3.70 2.67
C LYS A 290 -5.59 -3.52 2.35
N SER A 291 -5.19 -2.28 2.14
CA SER A 291 -3.82 -1.95 1.80
C SER A 291 -2.84 -2.16 2.98
N VAL A 292 -3.30 -2.01 4.22
CA VAL A 292 -2.51 -2.34 5.41
C VAL A 292 -2.14 -3.83 5.47
N ASP A 293 -3.03 -4.71 5.00
CA ASP A 293 -2.74 -6.14 4.91
C ASP A 293 -1.72 -6.42 3.79
N GLY A 294 -1.82 -5.68 2.68
CA GLY A 294 -0.82 -5.71 1.61
C GLY A 294 0.59 -5.37 2.10
N ASP A 295 0.76 -4.24 2.82
CA ASP A 295 2.04 -3.83 3.40
C ASP A 295 2.56 -4.90 4.41
N GLY A 296 1.73 -5.29 5.38
CA GLY A 296 2.10 -6.23 6.43
C GLY A 296 2.46 -7.62 5.89
N LEU A 297 1.68 -8.15 4.95
CA LEU A 297 1.90 -9.48 4.38
C LEU A 297 3.05 -9.50 3.38
N SER A 298 3.26 -8.47 2.55
CA SER A 298 4.37 -8.46 1.59
C SER A 298 5.72 -8.57 2.29
N THR A 299 5.94 -7.79 3.36
CA THR A 299 7.16 -7.87 4.18
C THR A 299 7.22 -9.17 4.98
N THR A 300 6.11 -9.65 5.54
CA THR A 300 6.03 -10.95 6.24
C THR A 300 6.43 -12.10 5.32
N CYS A 301 5.85 -12.18 4.12
CA CYS A 301 6.15 -13.23 3.14
C CYS A 301 7.58 -13.13 2.63
N PHE A 302 8.10 -11.91 2.43
CA PHE A 302 9.50 -11.71 2.08
C PHE A 302 10.43 -12.29 3.17
N ALA A 303 10.12 -12.02 4.44
CA ALA A 303 10.89 -12.53 5.57
C ALA A 303 10.81 -14.07 5.72
N LEU A 304 9.67 -14.67 5.41
CA LEU A 304 9.46 -16.12 5.46
C LEU A 304 10.14 -16.87 4.30
N GLY A 305 10.40 -16.18 3.18
CA GLY A 305 10.89 -16.78 1.93
C GLY A 305 9.76 -17.42 1.10
N LEU A 306 10.10 -17.91 -0.10
CA LEU A 306 9.13 -18.37 -1.09
C LEU A 306 8.17 -19.46 -0.55
N GLU A 307 8.73 -20.57 -0.04
CA GLU A 307 7.90 -21.73 0.35
C GLU A 307 6.92 -21.40 1.48
N LYS A 308 7.42 -20.86 2.60
CA LYS A 308 6.57 -20.53 3.76
C LYS A 308 5.69 -19.33 3.53
N GLY A 309 6.15 -18.34 2.74
CA GLY A 309 5.34 -17.21 2.35
C GLY A 309 4.15 -17.64 1.48
N MET A 310 4.39 -18.54 0.53
CA MET A 310 3.34 -19.13 -0.31
C MET A 310 2.34 -19.96 0.52
N GLU A 311 2.83 -20.81 1.44
CA GLU A 311 1.99 -21.57 2.35
C GLU A 311 1.10 -20.65 3.20
N LEU A 312 1.67 -19.57 3.72
CA LEU A 312 0.91 -18.57 4.48
C LEU A 312 -0.20 -17.95 3.62
N ILE A 313 0.11 -17.43 2.43
CA ILE A 313 -0.89 -16.79 1.57
C ILE A 313 -1.99 -17.78 1.18
N ASN A 314 -1.65 -19.00 0.79
CA ASN A 314 -2.62 -20.03 0.43
C ASN A 314 -3.54 -20.45 1.60
N SER A 315 -3.16 -20.12 2.84
CA SER A 315 -3.99 -20.35 4.04
C SER A 315 -4.96 -19.18 4.35
N LEU A 316 -4.78 -18.02 3.70
CA LEU A 316 -5.58 -16.83 3.94
C LEU A 316 -6.68 -16.69 2.88
N PRO A 317 -7.93 -16.42 3.28
CA PRO A 317 -8.99 -16.12 2.32
C PRO A 317 -8.75 -14.73 1.70
N ASP A 318 -9.20 -14.55 0.47
CA ASP A 318 -9.30 -13.26 -0.24
C ASP A 318 -7.96 -12.50 -0.42
N VAL A 319 -6.81 -13.20 -0.24
CA VAL A 319 -5.46 -12.67 -0.45
C VAL A 319 -4.74 -13.47 -1.51
N GLN A 320 -4.18 -12.76 -2.49
CA GLN A 320 -3.37 -13.35 -3.55
C GLN A 320 -1.95 -12.77 -3.53
N ALA A 321 -0.98 -13.51 -4.03
CA ALA A 321 0.41 -13.07 -4.09
C ALA A 321 1.14 -13.46 -5.37
N VAL A 322 2.09 -12.59 -5.74
CA VAL A 322 3.12 -12.88 -6.74
C VAL A 322 4.48 -12.72 -6.09
N PHE A 323 5.29 -13.77 -6.13
CA PHE A 323 6.67 -13.74 -5.68
C PHE A 323 7.59 -13.71 -6.90
N ILE A 324 8.62 -12.88 -6.86
CA ILE A 324 9.67 -12.83 -7.89
C ILE A 324 10.97 -13.28 -7.25
N THR A 325 11.55 -14.34 -7.81
CA THR A 325 12.84 -14.91 -7.36
C THR A 325 14.03 -14.27 -8.07
N ASP A 326 15.23 -14.51 -7.59
CA ASP A 326 16.50 -13.93 -8.10
C ASP A 326 16.84 -14.35 -9.55
N ASP A 327 16.23 -15.41 -10.05
CA ASP A 327 16.25 -15.82 -11.46
C ASP A 327 15.09 -15.18 -12.29
N TYR A 328 14.38 -14.19 -11.72
CA TYR A 328 13.26 -13.47 -12.33
C TYR A 328 12.04 -14.34 -12.68
N GLN A 329 11.88 -15.51 -12.02
CA GLN A 329 10.67 -16.31 -12.17
C GLN A 329 9.54 -15.74 -11.31
N LEU A 330 8.32 -15.77 -11.86
CA LEU A 330 7.11 -15.38 -11.16
C LEU A 330 6.43 -16.62 -10.59
N HIS A 331 6.17 -16.61 -9.30
CA HIS A 331 5.45 -17.66 -8.59
C HIS A 331 4.16 -17.08 -8.03
N TYR A 332 3.03 -17.67 -8.39
CA TYR A 332 1.68 -17.20 -8.01
C TYR A 332 1.12 -18.08 -6.91
N SER A 333 0.32 -17.48 -6.01
CA SER A 333 -0.47 -18.23 -5.01
C SER A 333 -1.49 -19.14 -5.70
N ASP A 334 -1.99 -20.13 -4.97
CA ASP A 334 -3.03 -21.02 -5.44
C ASP A 334 -4.28 -20.21 -5.83
N HIS A 335 -4.98 -20.64 -6.88
CA HIS A 335 -6.18 -19.98 -7.42
C HIS A 335 -5.97 -18.54 -7.93
N PHE A 336 -4.75 -18.05 -8.03
CA PHE A 336 -4.46 -16.69 -8.51
C PHE A 336 -5.16 -16.37 -9.84
N ASN A 337 -5.02 -17.26 -10.84
CA ASN A 337 -5.61 -17.08 -12.16
C ASN A 337 -7.12 -17.34 -12.21
N ASP A 338 -7.73 -17.88 -11.15
CA ASP A 338 -9.17 -18.04 -11.03
C ASP A 338 -9.85 -16.74 -10.57
N GLU A 339 -9.10 -15.89 -9.85
CA GLU A 339 -9.60 -14.66 -9.26
C GLU A 339 -9.09 -13.39 -9.94
N LEU A 340 -7.93 -13.45 -10.59
CA LEU A 340 -7.26 -12.30 -11.19
C LEU A 340 -6.81 -12.58 -12.62
N THR A 341 -6.98 -11.60 -13.49
CA THR A 341 -6.44 -11.65 -14.85
C THR A 341 -5.04 -11.02 -14.88
N VAL A 342 -4.05 -11.79 -15.35
CA VAL A 342 -2.71 -11.30 -15.67
C VAL A 342 -2.69 -10.86 -17.13
N ILE A 343 -2.27 -9.62 -17.36
CA ILE A 343 -2.09 -9.07 -18.71
C ILE A 343 -0.62 -9.23 -19.08
N ASP A 344 -0.35 -9.91 -20.23
CA ASP A 344 0.99 -9.98 -20.79
C ASP A 344 1.47 -8.57 -21.21
N VAL A 345 2.57 -8.13 -20.65
CA VAL A 345 3.25 -6.87 -21.02
C VAL A 345 4.35 -7.22 -22.01
N ASN A 346 4.01 -7.24 -23.32
CA ASN A 346 4.99 -7.38 -24.41
C ASN A 346 5.58 -6.05 -24.81
#